data_78cde1dfada342b095746e987bd4f5bf
#
_entry.id   78cde1dfada342b095746e987bd4f5bf
#
_cell.length_a   1.000
_cell.length_b   1.000
_cell.length_c   1.000
_cell.angle_alpha   90.00
_cell.angle_beta   90.00
_cell.angle_gamma   90.00
#
_symmetry.space_group_name_H-M   'P 1'
#
loop_
_entity.id
_entity.type
_entity.pdbx_description
1 polymer ?
#
loop_
_entity_poly.entity_id
_entity_poly.type
_entity_poly.pdbx_seq_one_letter_code
_entity_poly.pdbx_strand_id
1 'polypeptide(L)'
;EFITVRADSVSGNHEIKALITVKPDTPPESRRPYTIRNIYLHDDHTLEQTTTDTIAYGKYYLISQRRSLRFETLQRGMFLKPGQRYARTDYMHTVRYMNELPIVRHTNIKFAPYGNTDSLDVILYLSQRKRYAYSAEFNAIFRSTNYFGPGMIFSYTDRNKNKGAELLKVNLRGRFEVQLVDGEVNPAYEMGLEVNYQLPRFYPSFLLNIGQRSLPKTSLTAGYNLFNRLDLYRLNSLYTNFGYRWSKNDRVQHTFNPIEVIFTQIPEASKSDEFNQYLQENPGVQRSFDEQFIVGTSY
;
A
#
# COMPACT_ATOMS: atom_id res chain seq x y z
N GLU A 1 0.27 1.49 -32.18
CA GLU A 1 1.74 1.66 -32.28
C GLU A 1 2.05 2.17 -33.68
N PHE A 2 2.47 3.47 -33.77
CA PHE A 2 2.58 4.18 -35.06
C PHE A 2 4.03 4.28 -35.56
N ILE A 3 4.96 3.63 -34.90
CA ILE A 3 6.39 3.65 -35.24
C ILE A 3 6.80 2.29 -35.77
N THR A 4 7.56 2.28 -36.87
CA THR A 4 8.23 1.10 -37.40
C THR A 4 9.75 1.30 -37.25
N VAL A 5 10.42 0.30 -36.73
CA VAL A 5 11.87 0.23 -36.69
C VAL A 5 12.31 -0.81 -37.72
N ARG A 6 13.09 -0.39 -38.69
CA ARG A 6 13.74 -1.27 -39.68
C ARG A 6 15.23 -1.29 -39.37
N ALA A 7 15.77 -2.47 -39.16
CA ALA A 7 17.22 -2.66 -39.02
C ALA A 7 17.79 -3.08 -40.40
N ASP A 8 18.82 -2.35 -40.86
CA ASP A 8 19.55 -2.70 -42.02
C ASP A 8 20.89 -3.35 -41.60
N SER A 9 21.05 -4.63 -41.94
CA SER A 9 22.23 -5.43 -41.55
C SER A 9 23.38 -5.39 -42.58
N VAL A 10 23.28 -4.61 -43.66
CA VAL A 10 24.21 -4.62 -44.78
C VAL A 10 25.39 -3.65 -44.59
N SER A 11 25.49 -2.97 -43.48
CA SER A 11 26.60 -2.07 -43.16
C SER A 11 27.81 -2.89 -42.68
N GLY A 12 28.81 -3.06 -43.56
CA GLY A 12 29.92 -4.01 -43.45
C GLY A 12 30.95 -3.83 -42.32
N ASN A 13 30.64 -3.17 -41.21
CA ASN A 13 31.55 -2.90 -40.09
C ASN A 13 31.00 -3.32 -38.71
N HIS A 14 30.26 -4.41 -38.64
CA HIS A 14 29.55 -4.81 -37.40
C HIS A 14 28.57 -3.73 -36.85
N GLU A 15 28.18 -2.78 -37.71
CA GLU A 15 27.19 -1.74 -37.35
C GLU A 15 25.81 -2.07 -37.91
N ILE A 16 24.80 -1.89 -37.10
CA ILE A 16 23.39 -2.02 -37.53
C ILE A 16 22.80 -0.61 -37.63
N LYS A 17 22.36 -0.23 -38.83
CA LYS A 17 21.61 1.01 -39.00
C LYS A 17 20.12 0.78 -38.70
N ALA A 18 19.63 1.41 -37.63
CA ALA A 18 18.20 1.38 -37.31
C ALA A 18 17.51 2.60 -37.91
N LEU A 19 16.59 2.39 -38.83
CA LEU A 19 15.74 3.42 -39.42
C LEU A 19 14.41 3.42 -38.65
N ILE A 20 14.15 4.52 -37.95
CA ILE A 20 12.89 4.73 -37.22
C ILE A 20 11.97 5.59 -38.09
N THR A 21 10.86 5.03 -38.56
CA THR A 21 9.88 5.73 -39.37
C THR A 21 8.49 5.69 -38.77
N VAL A 22 7.70 6.75 -39.04
CA VAL A 22 6.28 6.76 -38.70
C VAL A 22 5.52 6.03 -39.81
N LYS A 23 4.61 5.13 -39.44
CA LYS A 23 3.79 4.38 -40.42
C LYS A 23 2.98 5.35 -41.29
N PRO A 24 2.84 5.07 -42.60
CA PRO A 24 2.11 5.95 -43.53
C PRO A 24 0.64 6.15 -43.15
N ASP A 25 0.01 5.12 -42.59
CA ASP A 25 -1.38 5.04 -42.17
C ASP A 25 -1.64 5.71 -40.82
N THR A 26 -0.63 6.33 -40.21
CA THR A 26 -0.79 7.04 -38.93
C THR A 26 -1.69 8.27 -39.11
N PRO A 27 -2.80 8.39 -38.35
CA PRO A 27 -3.65 9.56 -38.42
C PRO A 27 -2.90 10.87 -38.21
N PRO A 28 -3.18 11.93 -38.99
CA PRO A 28 -2.48 13.22 -38.87
C PRO A 28 -2.53 13.81 -37.46
N GLU A 29 -3.64 13.60 -36.75
CA GLU A 29 -3.82 14.06 -35.37
C GLU A 29 -2.82 13.41 -34.39
N SER A 30 -2.42 12.17 -34.64
CA SER A 30 -1.45 11.45 -33.79
C SER A 30 -0.01 11.94 -33.95
N ARG A 31 0.26 12.78 -34.95
CA ARG A 31 1.57 13.37 -35.23
C ARG A 31 1.75 14.77 -34.65
N ARG A 32 0.68 15.38 -34.16
CA ARG A 32 0.70 16.74 -33.62
C ARG A 32 1.07 16.72 -32.14
N PRO A 33 1.89 17.69 -31.70
CA PRO A 33 2.11 17.91 -30.28
C PRO A 33 0.89 18.62 -29.68
N TYR A 34 0.28 18.03 -28.68
CA TYR A 34 -0.89 18.62 -27.99
C TYR A 34 -0.49 19.25 -26.66
N THR A 35 -1.15 20.38 -26.32
CA THR A 35 -1.05 21.05 -25.02
C THR A 35 -2.32 20.76 -24.20
N ILE A 36 -2.17 20.43 -22.94
CA ILE A 36 -3.29 20.14 -22.04
C ILE A 36 -3.97 21.47 -21.67
N ARG A 37 -5.27 21.57 -21.98
CA ARG A 37 -6.08 22.76 -21.70
C ARG A 37 -6.69 22.68 -20.31
N ASN A 38 -7.63 21.77 -20.10
CA ASN A 38 -8.35 21.57 -18.86
C ASN A 38 -8.27 20.10 -18.43
N ILE A 39 -8.46 19.86 -17.11
CA ILE A 39 -8.47 18.53 -16.53
C ILE A 39 -9.77 18.34 -15.76
N TYR A 40 -10.55 17.34 -16.13
CA TYR A 40 -11.81 16.96 -15.51
C TYR A 40 -11.59 15.67 -14.71
N LEU A 41 -11.87 15.72 -13.40
CA LEU A 41 -11.62 14.64 -12.46
C LEU A 41 -12.96 14.08 -11.97
N HIS A 42 -13.31 12.88 -12.37
CA HIS A 42 -14.46 12.14 -11.86
C HIS A 42 -13.98 11.17 -10.79
N ASP A 43 -14.17 11.50 -9.51
CA ASP A 43 -13.62 10.73 -8.38
C ASP A 43 -14.45 9.49 -8.00
N ASP A 44 -15.69 9.38 -8.45
CA ASP A 44 -16.61 8.27 -8.13
C ASP A 44 -17.44 7.81 -9.35
N HIS A 45 -16.80 7.61 -10.48
CA HIS A 45 -17.50 7.23 -11.71
C HIS A 45 -18.19 5.86 -11.57
N THR A 46 -19.53 5.88 -11.66
CA THR A 46 -20.40 4.70 -11.78
C THR A 46 -21.18 4.75 -13.10
N LEU A 47 -21.65 3.59 -13.57
CA LEU A 47 -22.43 3.51 -14.82
C LEU A 47 -23.80 4.19 -14.69
N GLU A 48 -24.34 4.28 -13.49
CA GLU A 48 -25.58 5.00 -13.18
C GLU A 48 -25.25 6.44 -12.82
N GLN A 49 -25.24 7.33 -13.81
CA GLN A 49 -25.00 8.76 -13.58
C GLN A 49 -26.28 9.44 -13.12
N THR A 50 -26.33 9.78 -11.86
CA THR A 50 -27.24 10.79 -11.29
C THR A 50 -26.49 12.12 -11.13
N THR A 51 -27.18 13.19 -10.78
CA THR A 51 -26.71 14.56 -10.64
C THR A 51 -25.30 14.67 -10.02
N THR A 52 -24.37 15.29 -10.74
CA THR A 52 -22.99 15.52 -10.29
C THR A 52 -22.76 16.99 -9.97
N ASP A 53 -22.05 17.25 -8.88
CA ASP A 53 -21.58 18.57 -8.50
C ASP A 53 -20.21 18.83 -9.14
N THR A 54 -20.00 20.03 -9.69
CA THR A 54 -18.73 20.41 -10.31
C THR A 54 -18.10 21.55 -9.53
N ILE A 55 -16.86 21.34 -9.05
CA ILE A 55 -16.08 22.37 -8.36
C ILE A 55 -14.84 22.68 -9.19
N ALA A 56 -14.66 23.98 -9.51
CA ALA A 56 -13.50 24.46 -10.24
C ALA A 56 -12.34 24.83 -9.32
N TYR A 57 -11.16 24.30 -9.62
CA TYR A 57 -9.88 24.66 -9.01
C TYR A 57 -8.92 25.14 -10.11
N GLY A 58 -9.12 26.37 -10.57
CA GLY A 58 -8.42 26.91 -11.73
C GLY A 58 -8.79 26.15 -13.01
N LYS A 59 -7.83 25.46 -13.62
CA LYS A 59 -8.05 24.62 -14.84
C LYS A 59 -8.33 23.15 -14.53
N TYR A 60 -8.57 22.82 -13.26
CA TYR A 60 -9.03 21.50 -12.81
C TYR A 60 -10.51 21.59 -12.43
N TYR A 61 -11.29 20.63 -12.83
CA TYR A 61 -12.72 20.52 -12.53
C TYR A 61 -12.96 19.20 -11.83
N LEU A 62 -13.29 19.23 -10.54
CA LEU A 62 -13.68 18.05 -9.79
C LEU A 62 -15.19 17.83 -9.97
N ILE A 63 -15.53 16.70 -10.56
CA ILE A 63 -16.91 16.27 -10.83
C ILE A 63 -17.18 15.07 -9.94
N SER A 64 -18.07 15.22 -8.97
CA SER A 64 -18.30 14.22 -7.94
C SER A 64 -19.74 14.22 -7.46
N GLN A 65 -20.27 13.02 -7.13
CA GLN A 65 -21.56 12.88 -6.48
C GLN A 65 -21.42 12.99 -4.95
N ARG A 66 -20.38 12.40 -4.38
CA ARG A 66 -20.23 12.19 -2.93
C ARG A 66 -19.04 12.90 -2.31
N ARG A 67 -18.22 13.60 -3.12
CA ARG A 67 -16.95 14.20 -2.68
C ARG A 67 -16.14 13.22 -1.82
N SER A 68 -15.90 12.06 -2.40
CA SER A 68 -15.28 10.94 -1.70
C SER A 68 -13.79 11.17 -1.46
N LEU A 69 -13.12 11.89 -2.36
CA LEU A 69 -11.70 12.22 -2.26
C LEU A 69 -11.49 13.72 -2.18
N ARG A 70 -10.46 14.14 -1.43
CA ARG A 70 -10.01 15.53 -1.41
C ARG A 70 -9.30 15.85 -2.72
N PHE A 71 -9.48 17.06 -3.21
CA PHE A 71 -8.83 17.55 -4.43
C PHE A 71 -7.30 17.43 -4.35
N GLU A 72 -6.69 17.77 -3.22
CA GLU A 72 -5.24 17.72 -3.00
C GLU A 72 -4.68 16.30 -3.14
N THR A 73 -5.49 15.28 -2.82
CA THR A 73 -5.09 13.87 -2.98
C THR A 73 -4.99 13.50 -4.46
N LEU A 74 -5.96 13.94 -5.25
CA LEU A 74 -5.97 13.74 -6.71
C LEU A 74 -4.89 14.58 -7.39
N GLN A 75 -4.75 15.84 -7.02
CA GLN A 75 -3.77 16.76 -7.59
C GLN A 75 -2.33 16.26 -7.44
N ARG A 76 -1.99 15.66 -6.31
CA ARG A 76 -0.65 15.07 -6.09
C ARG A 76 -0.31 13.97 -7.09
N GLY A 77 -1.30 13.21 -7.53
CA GLY A 77 -1.13 12.13 -8.51
C GLY A 77 -1.28 12.56 -9.96
N MET A 78 -1.62 13.82 -10.21
CA MET A 78 -1.78 14.35 -11.56
C MET A 78 -0.43 14.86 -12.09
N PHE A 79 0.26 14.04 -12.87
CA PHE A 79 1.49 14.43 -13.57
C PHE A 79 1.18 15.18 -14.87
N LEU A 80 0.02 14.90 -15.46
CA LEU A 80 -0.53 15.71 -16.55
C LEU A 80 -0.98 17.06 -15.96
N LYS A 81 -0.44 18.18 -16.46
CA LYS A 81 -0.74 19.52 -15.91
C LYS A 81 -1.28 20.45 -16.98
N PRO A 82 -2.28 21.30 -16.68
CA PRO A 82 -2.78 22.29 -17.61
C PRO A 82 -1.66 23.22 -18.10
N GLY A 83 -1.63 23.54 -19.40
CA GLY A 83 -0.63 24.36 -20.03
C GLY A 83 0.66 23.63 -20.41
N GLN A 84 0.84 22.37 -20.02
CA GLN A 84 1.99 21.57 -20.43
C GLN A 84 1.69 20.74 -21.68
N ARG A 85 2.73 20.41 -22.44
CA ARG A 85 2.65 19.50 -23.55
C ARG A 85 2.32 18.10 -23.05
N TYR A 86 1.44 17.40 -23.73
CA TYR A 86 1.14 16.00 -23.44
C TYR A 86 2.41 15.14 -23.55
N ALA A 87 2.67 14.36 -22.52
CA ALA A 87 3.72 13.34 -22.51
C ALA A 87 3.16 11.99 -22.06
N ARG A 88 3.46 10.92 -22.79
CA ARG A 88 3.02 9.56 -22.46
C ARG A 88 3.57 9.10 -21.11
N THR A 89 4.75 9.56 -20.73
CA THR A 89 5.36 9.27 -19.42
C THR A 89 4.51 9.83 -18.28
N ASP A 90 4.01 11.06 -18.41
CA ASP A 90 3.17 11.70 -17.39
C ASP A 90 1.78 11.03 -17.30
N TYR A 91 1.24 10.60 -18.45
CA TYR A 91 0.04 9.76 -18.48
C TYR A 91 0.26 8.45 -17.69
N MET A 92 1.34 7.72 -17.97
CA MET A 92 1.63 6.46 -17.30
C MET A 92 1.85 6.64 -15.78
N HIS A 93 2.54 7.70 -15.38
CA HIS A 93 2.73 8.03 -13.97
C HIS A 93 1.41 8.39 -13.29
N THR A 94 0.54 9.16 -13.96
CA THR A 94 -0.78 9.51 -13.43
C THR A 94 -1.64 8.25 -13.21
N VAL A 95 -1.74 7.38 -14.20
CA VAL A 95 -2.51 6.13 -14.10
C VAL A 95 -1.97 5.24 -12.98
N ARG A 96 -0.65 5.08 -12.90
CA ARG A 96 0.00 4.28 -11.85
C ARG A 96 -0.31 4.84 -10.46
N TYR A 97 -0.04 6.12 -10.25
CA TYR A 97 -0.28 6.77 -8.96
C TYR A 97 -1.73 6.62 -8.50
N MET A 98 -2.68 6.87 -9.40
CA MET A 98 -4.10 6.76 -9.07
C MET A 98 -4.51 5.32 -8.74
N ASN A 99 -4.01 4.33 -9.49
CA ASN A 99 -4.30 2.91 -9.24
C ASN A 99 -3.67 2.38 -7.93
N GLU A 100 -2.63 3.01 -7.41
CA GLU A 100 -2.02 2.67 -6.12
C GLU A 100 -2.79 3.21 -4.91
N LEU A 101 -3.72 4.15 -5.11
CA LEU A 101 -4.57 4.65 -4.02
C LEU A 101 -5.49 3.53 -3.51
N PRO A 102 -5.57 3.27 -2.20
CA PRO A 102 -6.31 2.14 -1.63
C PRO A 102 -7.78 2.08 -2.02
N ILE A 103 -8.42 3.23 -2.16
CA ILE A 103 -9.84 3.33 -2.53
C ILE A 103 -10.07 3.14 -4.03
N VAL A 104 -9.08 3.39 -4.89
CA VAL A 104 -9.22 3.30 -6.33
C VAL A 104 -9.15 1.85 -6.79
N ARG A 105 -10.11 1.43 -7.60
CA ARG A 105 -10.16 0.12 -8.24
C ARG A 105 -9.50 0.15 -9.61
N HIS A 106 -9.84 1.18 -10.39
CA HIS A 106 -9.39 1.34 -11.77
C HIS A 106 -9.41 2.81 -12.17
N THR A 107 -8.42 3.21 -12.96
CA THR A 107 -8.29 4.55 -13.52
C THR A 107 -8.37 4.48 -15.04
N ASN A 108 -9.24 5.30 -15.61
CA ASN A 108 -9.35 5.47 -17.06
C ASN A 108 -9.17 6.96 -17.40
N ILE A 109 -8.32 7.26 -18.37
CA ILE A 109 -8.10 8.63 -18.85
C ILE A 109 -8.50 8.70 -20.31
N LYS A 110 -9.42 9.61 -20.62
CA LYS A 110 -9.81 9.94 -22.00
C LYS A 110 -9.25 11.32 -22.36
N PHE A 111 -8.94 11.48 -23.63
CA PHE A 111 -8.49 12.72 -24.20
C PHE A 111 -9.53 13.22 -25.21
N ALA A 112 -9.94 14.48 -25.07
CA ALA A 112 -10.87 15.14 -25.98
C ALA A 112 -10.15 16.32 -26.67
N PRO A 113 -9.91 16.26 -28.00
CA PRO A 113 -9.39 17.40 -28.74
C PRO A 113 -10.35 18.59 -28.67
N TYR A 114 -9.81 19.79 -28.52
CA TYR A 114 -10.61 21.01 -28.48
C TYR A 114 -10.65 21.67 -29.86
N GLY A 115 -11.72 21.43 -30.59
CA GLY A 115 -11.88 21.95 -31.96
C GLY A 115 -10.72 21.53 -32.88
N ASN A 116 -10.32 22.44 -33.77
CA ASN A 116 -9.18 22.24 -34.67
C ASN A 116 -7.84 22.78 -34.08
N THR A 117 -7.77 22.93 -32.76
CA THR A 117 -6.58 23.44 -32.07
C THR A 117 -5.65 22.29 -31.62
N ASP A 118 -4.39 22.63 -31.34
CA ASP A 118 -3.44 21.69 -30.74
C ASP A 118 -3.63 21.60 -29.21
N SER A 119 -4.90 21.61 -28.74
CA SER A 119 -5.28 21.56 -27.35
C SER A 119 -6.09 20.31 -27.03
N LEU A 120 -5.79 19.67 -25.88
CA LEU A 120 -6.51 18.50 -25.36
C LEU A 120 -7.14 18.81 -24.01
N ASP A 121 -8.36 18.41 -23.82
CA ASP A 121 -8.96 18.22 -22.51
C ASP A 121 -8.68 16.81 -22.02
N VAL A 122 -8.31 16.70 -20.75
CA VAL A 122 -8.04 15.43 -20.07
C VAL A 122 -9.21 15.10 -19.16
N ILE A 123 -9.81 13.93 -19.34
CA ILE A 123 -10.94 13.47 -18.54
C ILE A 123 -10.52 12.20 -17.81
N LEU A 124 -10.34 12.30 -16.50
CA LEU A 124 -9.95 11.20 -15.64
C LEU A 124 -11.18 10.63 -14.94
N TYR A 125 -11.40 9.33 -15.10
CA TYR A 125 -12.47 8.58 -14.45
C TYR A 125 -11.85 7.62 -13.43
N LEU A 126 -12.25 7.74 -12.16
CA LEU A 126 -11.86 6.81 -11.09
C LEU A 126 -13.05 5.94 -10.73
N SER A 127 -12.89 4.63 -10.90
CA SER A 127 -13.81 3.65 -10.31
C SER A 127 -13.32 3.31 -8.91
N GLN A 128 -14.19 3.41 -7.91
CA GLN A 128 -13.82 3.17 -6.52
C GLN A 128 -14.16 1.75 -6.06
N ARG A 129 -13.40 1.26 -5.09
CA ARG A 129 -13.72 0.07 -4.29
C ARG A 129 -14.68 0.47 -3.18
N LYS A 130 -15.35 -0.50 -2.59
CA LYS A 130 -16.07 -0.27 -1.33
C LYS A 130 -15.10 0.25 -0.28
N ARG A 131 -15.47 1.35 0.38
CA ARG A 131 -14.65 1.98 1.41
C ARG A 131 -14.32 1.02 2.54
N TYR A 132 -15.35 0.32 3.04
CA TYR A 132 -15.23 -0.64 4.13
C TYR A 132 -15.15 -2.07 3.59
N ALA A 133 -14.31 -2.88 4.23
CA ALA A 133 -14.29 -4.32 4.02
C ALA A 133 -14.06 -5.03 5.34
N TYR A 134 -14.70 -6.18 5.46
CA TYR A 134 -14.55 -7.11 6.57
C TYR A 134 -14.15 -8.45 5.99
N SER A 135 -13.24 -9.16 6.66
CA SER A 135 -12.92 -10.55 6.34
C SER A 135 -12.74 -11.35 7.62
N ALA A 136 -13.13 -12.60 7.57
CA ALA A 136 -12.85 -13.59 8.60
C ALA A 136 -12.14 -14.77 7.93
N GLU A 137 -10.98 -15.15 8.45
CA GLU A 137 -10.18 -16.28 7.98
C GLU A 137 -10.12 -17.32 9.08
N PHE A 138 -10.39 -18.58 8.75
CA PHE A 138 -10.22 -19.72 9.63
C PHE A 138 -9.05 -20.56 9.10
N ASN A 139 -8.14 -20.92 9.98
CA ASN A 139 -6.98 -21.74 9.63
C ASN A 139 -6.80 -22.86 10.66
N ALA A 140 -6.09 -23.89 10.27
CA ALA A 140 -5.59 -24.94 11.15
C ALA A 140 -4.06 -24.88 11.13
N ILE A 141 -3.46 -25.00 12.30
CA ILE A 141 -2.02 -24.93 12.47
C ILE A 141 -1.52 -26.30 12.89
N PHE A 142 -0.47 -26.74 12.20
CA PHE A 142 0.26 -27.95 12.52
C PHE A 142 1.75 -27.61 12.52
N ARG A 143 2.42 -27.93 13.63
CA ARG A 143 3.87 -27.69 13.77
C ARG A 143 4.59 -29.03 13.96
N SER A 144 5.82 -29.10 13.47
CA SER A 144 6.69 -30.27 13.65
C SER A 144 6.99 -30.61 15.11
N THR A 145 6.73 -29.67 16.02
CA THR A 145 6.87 -29.84 17.47
C THR A 145 5.58 -30.32 18.14
N ASN A 146 4.73 -31.04 17.40
CA ASN A 146 3.48 -31.63 17.87
C ASN A 146 2.42 -30.64 18.37
N TYR A 147 2.49 -29.38 17.94
CA TYR A 147 1.40 -28.42 18.14
C TYR A 147 0.40 -28.51 17.01
N PHE A 148 -0.88 -28.52 17.36
CA PHE A 148 -1.95 -28.38 16.41
C PHE A 148 -3.10 -27.58 17.03
N GLY A 149 -3.89 -26.93 16.17
CA GLY A 149 -5.07 -26.23 16.64
C GLY A 149 -5.67 -25.26 15.63
N PRO A 150 -6.90 -24.77 15.93
CA PRO A 150 -7.58 -23.79 15.10
C PRO A 150 -7.05 -22.38 15.34
N GLY A 151 -7.12 -21.56 14.29
CA GLY A 151 -6.89 -20.14 14.35
C GLY A 151 -7.94 -19.37 13.59
N MET A 152 -8.18 -18.11 13.99
CA MET A 152 -9.08 -17.19 13.33
C MET A 152 -8.45 -15.81 13.26
N ILE A 153 -8.63 -15.14 12.12
CA ILE A 153 -8.25 -13.75 11.93
C ILE A 153 -9.49 -12.99 11.45
N PHE A 154 -9.87 -11.96 12.20
CA PHE A 154 -10.89 -11.02 11.79
C PHE A 154 -10.23 -9.71 11.38
N SER A 155 -10.52 -9.22 10.17
CA SER A 155 -9.93 -7.98 9.64
C SER A 155 -11.01 -6.97 9.27
N TYR A 156 -10.79 -5.74 9.70
CA TYR A 156 -11.54 -4.55 9.29
C TYR A 156 -10.64 -3.64 8.47
N THR A 157 -11.15 -3.12 7.36
CA THR A 157 -10.40 -2.21 6.47
C THR A 157 -11.25 -1.01 6.10
N ASP A 158 -10.76 0.21 6.38
CA ASP A 158 -11.28 1.48 5.83
C ASP A 158 -10.25 2.03 4.83
N ARG A 159 -10.62 2.14 3.55
CA ARG A 159 -9.70 2.55 2.47
C ARG A 159 -9.64 4.05 2.24
N ASN A 160 -10.40 4.81 3.02
CA ASN A 160 -10.50 6.26 2.81
C ASN A 160 -10.88 6.98 4.11
N LYS A 161 -10.10 6.76 5.17
CA LYS A 161 -10.42 7.18 6.54
C LYS A 161 -10.77 8.67 6.64
N ASN A 162 -9.95 9.53 6.03
CA ASN A 162 -10.09 10.99 6.11
C ASN A 162 -10.27 11.63 4.71
N LYS A 163 -10.87 10.93 3.74
CA LYS A 163 -11.03 11.38 2.34
C LYS A 163 -9.71 11.69 1.61
N GLY A 164 -8.59 11.24 2.14
CA GLY A 164 -7.26 11.40 1.55
C GLY A 164 -6.71 10.08 0.99
N ALA A 165 -7.57 9.08 0.82
CA ALA A 165 -7.22 7.69 0.48
C ALA A 165 -6.27 7.05 1.52
N GLU A 166 -6.40 7.46 2.79
CA GLU A 166 -5.68 6.82 3.90
C GLU A 166 -6.30 5.45 4.18
N LEU A 167 -5.44 4.44 4.35
CA LEU A 167 -5.83 3.07 4.68
C LEU A 167 -5.70 2.84 6.18
N LEU A 168 -6.80 2.47 6.81
CA LEU A 168 -6.79 1.91 8.16
C LEU A 168 -7.14 0.43 8.08
N LYS A 169 -6.28 -0.42 8.61
CA LYS A 169 -6.54 -1.86 8.75
C LYS A 169 -6.39 -2.26 10.21
N VAL A 170 -7.39 -2.97 10.71
CA VAL A 170 -7.40 -3.53 12.08
C VAL A 170 -7.55 -5.04 11.94
N ASN A 171 -6.63 -5.78 12.53
CA ASN A 171 -6.64 -7.24 12.56
C ASN A 171 -6.79 -7.70 14.01
N LEU A 172 -7.79 -8.53 14.27
CA LEU A 172 -7.93 -9.27 15.51
C LEU A 172 -7.61 -10.74 15.21
N ARG A 173 -6.66 -11.30 15.94
CA ARG A 173 -6.18 -12.67 15.75
C ARG A 173 -6.46 -13.46 17.02
N GLY A 174 -7.01 -14.65 16.85
CA GLY A 174 -7.19 -15.63 17.92
C GLY A 174 -6.65 -16.99 17.46
N ARG A 175 -5.94 -17.68 18.33
CA ARG A 175 -5.39 -19.00 18.07
C ARG A 175 -5.45 -19.83 19.34
N PHE A 176 -5.82 -21.09 19.18
CA PHE A 176 -5.74 -22.08 20.23
C PHE A 176 -4.90 -23.24 19.71
N GLU A 177 -3.90 -23.68 20.47
CA GLU A 177 -3.01 -24.76 20.09
C GLU A 177 -2.90 -25.74 21.25
N VAL A 178 -2.78 -27.01 20.91
CA VAL A 178 -2.54 -28.10 21.85
C VAL A 178 -1.26 -28.80 21.45
N GLN A 179 -0.36 -29.00 22.41
CA GLN A 179 0.84 -29.80 22.23
C GLN A 179 0.63 -31.17 22.91
N LEU A 180 0.91 -32.24 22.18
CA LEU A 180 0.92 -33.59 22.72
C LEU A 180 2.38 -34.03 22.91
N VAL A 181 2.79 -34.20 24.18
CA VAL A 181 4.13 -34.69 24.56
C VAL A 181 3.96 -35.76 25.62
N ASP A 182 4.47 -36.98 25.36
CA ASP A 182 4.47 -38.12 26.27
C ASP A 182 3.09 -38.46 26.87
N GLY A 183 2.02 -38.19 26.11
CA GLY A 183 0.63 -38.43 26.53
C GLY A 183 0.01 -37.28 27.33
N GLU A 184 0.76 -36.25 27.64
CA GLU A 184 0.25 -35.05 28.27
C GLU A 184 -0.23 -34.00 27.24
N VAL A 185 -1.30 -33.29 27.60
CA VAL A 185 -1.93 -32.26 26.78
C VAL A 185 -1.54 -30.90 27.30
N ASN A 186 -0.71 -30.17 26.56
CA ASN A 186 -0.28 -28.83 26.92
C ASN A 186 -0.98 -27.78 26.04
N PRO A 187 -2.07 -27.16 26.52
CA PRO A 187 -2.79 -26.17 25.76
C PRO A 187 -2.13 -24.79 25.81
N ALA A 188 -2.24 -24.06 24.71
CA ALA A 188 -1.82 -22.68 24.61
C ALA A 188 -2.83 -21.86 23.81
N TYR A 189 -2.99 -20.59 24.12
CA TYR A 189 -3.76 -19.67 23.31
C TYR A 189 -2.99 -18.39 23.03
N GLU A 190 -3.28 -17.82 21.87
CA GLU A 190 -2.72 -16.55 21.44
C GLU A 190 -3.84 -15.61 21.02
N MET A 191 -3.79 -14.37 21.50
CA MET A 191 -4.66 -13.29 21.08
C MET A 191 -3.82 -12.10 20.63
N GLY A 192 -4.14 -11.56 19.46
CA GLY A 192 -3.41 -10.42 18.91
C GLY A 192 -4.34 -9.37 18.35
N LEU A 193 -4.02 -8.11 18.62
CA LEU A 193 -4.63 -6.95 17.98
C LEU A 193 -3.55 -6.17 17.26
N GLU A 194 -3.77 -5.88 15.98
CA GLU A 194 -2.88 -5.08 15.16
C GLU A 194 -3.65 -3.98 14.47
N VAL A 195 -3.14 -2.77 14.53
CA VAL A 195 -3.66 -1.60 13.82
C VAL A 195 -2.58 -1.09 12.88
N ASN A 196 -2.90 -1.03 11.59
CA ASN A 196 -2.05 -0.44 10.57
C ASN A 196 -2.74 0.77 9.95
N TYR A 197 -2.08 1.91 10.02
CA TYR A 197 -2.53 3.15 9.40
C TYR A 197 -1.53 3.60 8.34
N GLN A 198 -1.96 3.72 7.10
CA GLN A 198 -1.13 4.05 5.97
C GLN A 198 -1.61 5.33 5.29
N LEU A 199 -0.71 6.29 5.14
CA LEU A 199 -0.92 7.55 4.42
C LEU A 199 -0.33 7.43 3.01
N PRO A 200 -1.06 7.78 1.93
CA PRO A 200 -0.54 7.79 0.56
C PRO A 200 0.29 9.05 0.29
N ARG A 201 1.23 9.36 1.16
CA ARG A 201 2.14 10.51 1.11
C ARG A 201 3.24 10.38 2.15
N PHE A 202 4.30 11.14 2.01
CA PHE A 202 5.22 11.35 3.12
C PHE A 202 4.58 12.23 4.22
N TYR A 203 4.76 11.81 5.47
CA TYR A 203 4.34 12.56 6.64
C TYR A 203 5.38 12.43 7.76
N PRO A 204 5.91 13.52 8.31
CA PRO A 204 5.69 14.92 7.92
C PRO A 204 6.27 15.23 6.52
N SER A 205 5.58 16.07 5.75
CA SER A 205 5.90 16.33 4.34
C SER A 205 7.22 17.09 4.11
N PHE A 206 7.74 17.77 5.14
CA PHE A 206 8.97 18.56 5.04
C PHE A 206 10.25 17.70 5.12
N LEU A 207 10.14 16.46 5.59
CA LEU A 207 11.32 15.59 5.80
C LEU A 207 11.86 14.97 4.49
N LEU A 208 10.99 14.75 3.51
CA LEU A 208 11.37 14.03 2.30
C LEU A 208 10.75 14.70 1.06
N ASN A 209 11.54 15.51 0.36
CA ASN A 209 11.17 16.07 -0.93
C ASN A 209 11.82 15.26 -2.07
N ILE A 210 11.42 14.00 -2.20
CA ILE A 210 11.91 13.10 -3.24
C ILE A 210 10.99 13.25 -4.45
N GLY A 211 11.56 13.47 -5.64
CA GLY A 211 10.82 13.54 -6.90
C GLY A 211 9.92 12.33 -7.09
N GLN A 212 8.63 12.53 -6.94
CA GLN A 212 7.65 11.45 -6.75
C GLN A 212 7.08 11.01 -8.10
N ARG A 213 7.65 9.98 -8.71
CA ARG A 213 7.06 9.30 -9.88
C ARG A 213 6.19 8.11 -9.49
N SER A 214 6.16 7.74 -8.22
CA SER A 214 5.32 6.68 -7.63
C SER A 214 4.69 7.19 -6.35
N LEU A 215 3.65 6.49 -5.87
CA LEU A 215 2.96 6.85 -4.63
C LEU A 215 3.85 6.59 -3.41
N PRO A 216 4.35 7.63 -2.72
CA PRO A 216 5.05 7.42 -1.47
C PRO A 216 4.05 7.06 -0.37
N LYS A 217 4.48 6.27 0.59
CA LYS A 217 3.64 5.80 1.68
C LYS A 217 4.34 6.02 3.01
N THR A 218 3.59 6.55 3.97
CA THR A 218 3.98 6.54 5.38
C THR A 218 3.09 5.55 6.10
N SER A 219 3.65 4.67 6.89
CA SER A 219 2.91 3.66 7.65
C SER A 219 3.21 3.77 9.15
N LEU A 220 2.17 3.64 9.94
CA LEU A 220 2.23 3.45 11.38
C LEU A 220 1.54 2.14 11.70
N THR A 221 2.27 1.20 12.26
CA THR A 221 1.72 -0.07 12.74
C THR A 221 1.92 -0.13 14.25
N ALA A 222 0.89 -0.53 14.96
CA ALA A 222 0.96 -0.83 16.38
C ALA A 222 0.21 -2.14 16.64
N GLY A 223 0.74 -2.98 17.49
CA GLY A 223 0.11 -4.25 17.81
C GLY A 223 0.42 -4.69 19.22
N TYR A 224 -0.50 -5.45 19.76
CA TYR A 224 -0.38 -6.13 21.04
C TYR A 224 -0.66 -7.61 20.83
N ASN A 225 0.20 -8.44 21.35
CA ASN A 225 0.07 -9.89 21.30
C ASN A 225 0.18 -10.47 22.72
N LEU A 226 -0.79 -11.31 23.05
CA LEU A 226 -0.83 -12.07 24.28
C LEU A 226 -0.72 -13.54 23.90
N PHE A 227 0.32 -14.20 24.36
CA PHE A 227 0.49 -15.64 24.25
C PHE A 227 0.45 -16.22 25.66
N ASN A 228 -0.45 -17.17 25.89
CA ASN A 228 -0.56 -17.87 27.18
C ASN A 228 -0.40 -19.36 26.96
N ARG A 229 0.62 -19.91 27.57
CA ARG A 229 0.81 -21.34 27.72
C ARG A 229 0.28 -21.73 29.09
N LEU A 230 -0.88 -22.38 29.09
CA LEU A 230 -1.57 -22.72 30.33
C LEU A 230 -0.63 -23.51 31.25
N ASP A 231 -0.73 -23.24 32.54
CA ASP A 231 0.05 -23.86 33.60
C ASP A 231 1.57 -23.64 33.53
N LEU A 232 2.07 -22.77 32.62
CA LEU A 232 3.49 -22.42 32.53
C LEU A 232 3.74 -20.93 32.63
N TYR A 233 3.36 -20.14 31.62
CA TYR A 233 3.63 -18.69 31.58
C TYR A 233 2.72 -17.96 30.60
N ARG A 234 2.62 -16.65 30.79
CA ARG A 234 1.98 -15.72 29.84
C ARG A 234 2.98 -14.70 29.35
N LEU A 235 3.07 -14.55 28.04
CA LEU A 235 3.93 -13.57 27.37
C LEU A 235 3.06 -12.49 26.75
N ASN A 236 3.37 -11.24 27.09
CA ASN A 236 2.77 -10.05 26.49
C ASN A 236 3.79 -9.38 25.60
N SER A 237 3.40 -9.01 24.38
CA SER A 237 4.28 -8.29 23.47
C SER A 237 3.54 -7.09 22.88
N LEU A 238 4.14 -5.91 23.03
CA LEU A 238 3.70 -4.67 22.39
C LEU A 238 4.74 -4.31 21.33
N TYR A 239 4.29 -3.99 20.14
CA TYR A 239 5.18 -3.52 19.09
C TYR A 239 4.60 -2.32 18.36
N THR A 240 5.47 -1.44 17.91
CA THR A 240 5.13 -0.34 17.04
C THR A 240 6.21 -0.12 16.00
N ASN A 241 5.79 0.21 14.79
CA ASN A 241 6.67 0.50 13.67
C ASN A 241 6.16 1.76 12.95
N PHE A 242 7.05 2.70 12.74
CA PHE A 242 6.81 3.87 11.89
C PHE A 242 7.76 3.81 10.71
N GLY A 243 7.22 3.88 9.48
CA GLY A 243 8.04 3.65 8.30
C GLY A 243 7.60 4.44 7.07
N TYR A 244 8.55 4.54 6.15
CA TYR A 244 8.38 5.15 4.83
C TYR A 244 8.65 4.14 3.74
N ARG A 245 7.84 4.18 2.68
CA ARG A 245 8.05 3.37 1.49
C ARG A 245 7.90 4.24 0.24
N TRP A 246 8.85 4.14 -0.69
CA TRP A 246 8.81 4.84 -1.97
C TRP A 246 9.56 4.04 -3.03
N SER A 247 9.29 4.34 -4.30
CA SER A 247 10.02 3.74 -5.41
C SER A 247 10.75 4.82 -6.19
N LYS A 248 12.00 4.58 -6.51
CA LYS A 248 12.79 5.44 -7.38
C LYS A 248 12.42 5.22 -8.85
N ASN A 249 12.15 3.97 -9.20
CA ASN A 249 11.72 3.51 -10.53
C ASN A 249 10.96 2.19 -10.37
N ASP A 250 10.59 1.55 -11.49
CA ASP A 250 9.83 0.30 -11.49
C ASP A 250 10.61 -0.91 -10.92
N ARG A 251 11.92 -0.77 -10.74
CA ARG A 251 12.81 -1.87 -10.31
C ARG A 251 13.32 -1.73 -8.89
N VAL A 252 13.31 -0.50 -8.34
CA VAL A 252 13.91 -0.21 -7.02
C VAL A 252 12.86 0.41 -6.10
N GLN A 253 12.57 -0.29 -5.02
CA GLN A 253 11.71 0.16 -3.93
C GLN A 253 12.55 0.30 -2.67
N HIS A 254 12.38 1.41 -1.98
CA HIS A 254 12.99 1.70 -0.70
C HIS A 254 11.96 1.55 0.40
N THR A 255 12.36 0.95 1.52
CA THR A 255 11.58 0.91 2.75
C THR A 255 12.50 1.34 3.88
N PHE A 256 12.12 2.37 4.61
CA PHE A 256 12.89 2.90 5.72
C PHE A 256 12.00 3.03 6.94
N ASN A 257 12.33 2.32 7.99
CA ASN A 257 11.64 2.37 9.28
C ASN A 257 12.57 3.03 10.31
N PRO A 258 12.43 4.35 10.53
CA PRO A 258 13.25 5.07 11.49
C PRO A 258 12.97 4.66 12.94
N ILE A 259 11.79 4.15 13.23
CA ILE A 259 11.38 3.78 14.58
C ILE A 259 10.71 2.42 14.57
N GLU A 260 11.36 1.45 15.16
CA GLU A 260 10.81 0.12 15.47
C GLU A 260 10.99 -0.11 16.97
N VAL A 261 9.90 -0.37 17.68
CA VAL A 261 9.91 -0.65 19.11
C VAL A 261 9.21 -1.97 19.35
N ILE A 262 9.86 -2.86 20.08
CA ILE A 262 9.28 -4.11 20.56
C ILE A 262 9.51 -4.18 22.07
N PHE A 263 8.45 -4.36 22.81
CA PHE A 263 8.47 -4.60 24.25
C PHE A 263 7.82 -5.94 24.52
N THR A 264 8.57 -6.85 25.12
CA THR A 264 8.10 -8.19 25.48
C THR A 264 8.33 -8.43 26.96
N GLN A 265 7.28 -8.88 27.63
CA GLN A 265 7.29 -9.12 29.07
C GLN A 265 6.57 -10.43 29.41
N ILE A 266 7.13 -11.15 30.38
CA ILE A 266 6.48 -12.27 31.05
C ILE A 266 6.25 -11.86 32.51
N PRO A 267 5.01 -11.46 32.88
CA PRO A 267 4.72 -11.05 34.25
C PRO A 267 5.04 -12.17 35.27
N GLU A 268 5.76 -11.88 36.33
CA GLU A 268 6.10 -12.84 37.35
C GLU A 268 4.92 -13.60 37.90
N ALA A 269 3.78 -12.89 38.14
CA ALA A 269 2.54 -13.48 38.61
C ALA A 269 1.91 -14.49 37.63
N SER A 270 2.44 -14.60 36.40
CA SER A 270 1.95 -15.51 35.37
C SER A 270 2.82 -16.74 35.17
N LYS A 271 3.96 -16.81 35.84
CA LYS A 271 4.86 -17.97 35.84
C LYS A 271 4.40 -18.97 36.90
N SER A 272 4.31 -20.24 36.53
CA SER A 272 4.06 -21.31 37.51
C SER A 272 5.28 -21.60 38.37
N ASP A 273 5.07 -22.19 39.52
CA ASP A 273 6.19 -22.60 40.44
C ASP A 273 7.13 -23.60 39.73
N GLU A 274 6.57 -24.54 39.00
CA GLU A 274 7.31 -25.51 38.21
C GLU A 274 8.17 -24.84 37.12
N PHE A 275 7.61 -23.85 36.41
CA PHE A 275 8.37 -23.11 35.40
C PHE A 275 9.46 -22.25 36.03
N ASN A 276 9.22 -21.64 37.18
CA ASN A 276 10.22 -20.89 37.92
C ASN A 276 11.38 -21.79 38.42
N GLN A 277 11.07 -23.00 38.88
CA GLN A 277 12.11 -23.98 39.26
C GLN A 277 12.93 -24.38 38.01
N TYR A 278 12.28 -24.68 36.89
CA TYR A 278 12.97 -25.01 35.65
C TYR A 278 13.92 -23.89 35.19
N LEU A 279 13.53 -22.62 35.32
CA LEU A 279 14.37 -21.47 34.96
C LEU A 279 15.58 -21.34 35.90
N GLN A 280 15.42 -21.61 37.21
CA GLN A 280 16.52 -21.58 38.17
C GLN A 280 17.57 -22.67 37.90
N GLU A 281 17.12 -23.86 37.48
CA GLU A 281 17.98 -24.99 37.11
C GLU A 281 18.70 -24.78 35.77
N ASN A 282 18.16 -23.89 34.90
CA ASN A 282 18.65 -23.61 33.56
C ASN A 282 18.93 -22.11 33.30
N PRO A 283 19.98 -21.52 33.88
CA PRO A 283 20.24 -20.06 33.76
C PRO A 283 20.43 -19.55 32.32
N GLY A 284 20.87 -20.41 31.40
CA GLY A 284 20.99 -20.07 29.98
C GLY A 284 19.63 -19.87 29.31
N VAL A 285 18.63 -20.63 29.75
CA VAL A 285 17.24 -20.52 29.26
C VAL A 285 16.54 -19.32 29.88
N GLN A 286 16.82 -19.06 31.19
CA GLN A 286 16.21 -17.96 31.93
C GLN A 286 16.35 -16.61 31.18
N ARG A 287 17.55 -16.31 30.66
CA ARG A 287 17.81 -15.09 29.90
C ARG A 287 16.92 -14.90 28.66
N SER A 288 16.41 -15.98 28.07
CA SER A 288 15.51 -15.93 26.93
C SER A 288 14.08 -15.53 27.33
N PHE A 289 13.77 -15.58 28.63
CA PHE A 289 12.48 -15.23 29.20
C PHE A 289 12.50 -13.93 30.00
N ASP A 290 13.65 -13.21 30.02
CA ASP A 290 13.75 -11.90 30.59
C ASP A 290 12.93 -10.87 29.79
N GLU A 291 12.55 -9.80 30.47
CA GLU A 291 11.90 -8.66 29.83
C GLU A 291 12.80 -8.05 28.75
N GLN A 292 12.25 -7.83 27.57
CA GLN A 292 13.01 -7.31 26.43
C GLN A 292 12.39 -6.00 25.93
N PHE A 293 13.22 -4.97 25.87
CA PHE A 293 12.90 -3.71 25.23
C PHE A 293 13.89 -3.47 24.08
N ILE A 294 13.38 -3.56 22.85
CA ILE A 294 14.18 -3.45 21.64
C ILE A 294 13.73 -2.20 20.90
N VAL A 295 14.68 -1.32 20.60
CA VAL A 295 14.48 -0.16 19.73
C VAL A 295 15.45 -0.28 18.57
N GLY A 296 14.95 -0.12 17.37
CA GLY A 296 15.73 -0.29 16.16
C GLY A 296 15.34 0.67 15.05
N THR A 297 16.17 0.66 14.03
CA THR A 297 15.96 1.33 12.75
C THR A 297 16.29 0.33 11.64
N SER A 298 15.50 0.25 10.59
CA SER A 298 15.77 -0.61 9.44
C SER A 298 15.63 0.13 8.12
N TYR A 299 16.43 -0.32 7.12
CA TYR A 299 16.41 0.21 5.75
C TYR A 299 16.47 -0.94 4.74
#